data_11f1e6873bf435b4ac377c6f4ce01eb1
#
_entry.id   11f1e6873bf435b4ac377c6f4ce01eb1
#
_cell.length_a   1.000
_cell.length_b   1.000
_cell.length_c   1.000
_cell.angle_alpha   90.00
_cell.angle_beta   90.00
_cell.angle_gamma   90.00
#
_symmetry.space_group_name_H-M   'P 1'
#
loop_
_entity.id
_entity.type
_entity.pdbx_description
1 polymer ?
#
loop_
_entity_poly.entity_id
_entity_poly.type
_entity_poly.pdbx_seq_one_letter_code
_entity_poly.pdbx_strand_id
1 'polypeptide(L)'
;MNQESKINLKIIIGSTRQNRFSEYPAQWLYEQAKKLVDTEVELLDLRDYPLPFFNEPLSPAMAKGDHANEIATRWAEKIAEADGYIIVTPEYNHGYPAVLKNALDYIYNEWNNKPIGFMSYGGAEGARAVEQLRQIAIELQMA
;
A
#
# COMPACT_ATOMS: atom_id res chain seq x y z
N MET A 1 -9.83 -32.85 -2.89
CA MET A 1 -9.11 -32.14 -1.82
C MET A 1 -9.20 -30.66 -2.16
N ASN A 2 -9.97 -29.90 -1.39
CA ASN A 2 -10.01 -28.44 -1.57
C ASN A 2 -8.62 -27.91 -1.22
N GLN A 3 -7.90 -27.36 -2.20
CA GLN A 3 -6.80 -26.47 -1.90
C GLN A 3 -7.43 -25.26 -1.21
N GLU A 4 -7.22 -25.12 0.10
CA GLU A 4 -7.54 -23.88 0.79
C GLU A 4 -6.74 -22.78 0.10
N SER A 5 -7.42 -21.75 -0.37
CA SER A 5 -6.77 -20.63 -1.04
C SER A 5 -5.88 -19.93 -0.03
N LYS A 6 -4.61 -19.79 -0.36
CA LYS A 6 -3.67 -19.04 0.50
C LYS A 6 -4.08 -17.57 0.58
N ILE A 7 -3.87 -16.97 1.74
CA ILE A 7 -4.03 -15.53 1.95
C ILE A 7 -2.92 -14.80 1.21
N ASN A 8 -3.26 -13.84 0.37
CA ASN A 8 -2.30 -13.03 -0.38
C ASN A 8 -2.08 -11.69 0.34
N LEU A 9 -0.95 -11.57 1.03
CA LEU A 9 -0.57 -10.38 1.80
C LEU A 9 0.44 -9.54 1.02
N LYS A 10 0.12 -8.26 0.80
CA LYS A 10 1.05 -7.30 0.21
C LYS A 10 1.65 -6.40 1.30
N ILE A 11 2.97 -6.25 1.28
CA ILE A 11 3.69 -5.29 2.12
C ILE A 11 4.16 -4.16 1.22
N ILE A 12 3.63 -2.95 1.44
CA ILE A 12 3.90 -1.78 0.60
C ILE A 12 4.98 -0.92 1.24
N ILE A 13 6.06 -0.68 0.52
CA ILE A 13 7.14 0.22 0.94
C ILE A 13 6.76 1.65 0.52
N GLY A 14 6.28 2.44 1.49
CA GLY A 14 5.64 3.74 1.28
C GLY A 14 6.60 4.92 1.09
N SER A 15 7.90 4.70 0.92
CA SER A 15 8.90 5.75 0.69
C SER A 15 9.79 5.41 -0.51
N THR A 16 10.02 6.41 -1.36
CA THR A 16 10.96 6.31 -2.50
C THR A 16 12.26 7.08 -2.27
N ARG A 17 12.44 7.65 -1.05
CA ARG A 17 13.61 8.45 -0.71
C ARG A 17 14.90 7.65 -0.90
N GLN A 18 15.95 8.29 -1.43
CA GLN A 18 17.28 7.71 -1.50
C GLN A 18 17.76 7.34 -0.07
N ASN A 19 18.39 6.16 0.09
CA ASN A 19 18.85 5.65 1.40
C ASN A 19 17.73 5.58 2.46
N ARG A 20 16.50 5.27 2.07
CA ARG A 20 15.35 5.13 2.98
C ARG A 20 15.57 4.02 4.01
N PHE A 21 15.10 4.24 5.21
CA PHE A 21 15.10 3.23 6.27
C PHE A 21 14.05 2.13 6.05
N SER A 22 12.95 2.44 5.34
CA SER A 22 11.79 1.55 5.18
C SER A 22 12.10 0.16 4.64
N GLU A 23 13.22 -0.03 3.96
CA GLU A 23 13.63 -1.35 3.44
C GLU A 23 13.86 -2.36 4.59
N TYR A 24 14.45 -1.92 5.71
CA TYR A 24 14.73 -2.80 6.85
C TYR A 24 13.47 -3.34 7.52
N PRO A 25 12.51 -2.50 7.97
CA PRO A 25 11.28 -3.00 8.56
C PRO A 25 10.41 -3.76 7.55
N ALA A 26 10.39 -3.38 6.28
CA ALA A 26 9.64 -4.09 5.24
C ALA A 26 10.19 -5.51 5.03
N GLN A 27 11.51 -5.66 4.94
CA GLN A 27 12.15 -6.96 4.82
C GLN A 27 11.92 -7.82 6.07
N TRP A 28 12.02 -7.23 7.26
CA TRP A 28 11.73 -7.94 8.51
C TRP A 28 10.29 -8.47 8.54
N LEU A 29 9.31 -7.63 8.19
CA LEU A 29 7.90 -8.04 8.08
C LEU A 29 7.73 -9.18 7.08
N TYR A 30 8.33 -9.07 5.91
CA TYR A 30 8.29 -10.09 4.88
C TYR A 30 8.78 -11.44 5.41
N GLU A 31 9.93 -11.46 6.08
CA GLU A 31 10.50 -12.69 6.66
C GLU A 31 9.63 -13.26 7.80
N GLN A 32 8.93 -12.42 8.58
CA GLN A 32 8.01 -12.93 9.59
C GLN A 32 6.73 -13.48 8.95
N ALA A 33 6.15 -12.76 8.00
CA ALA A 33 4.91 -13.15 7.34
C ALA A 33 5.06 -14.45 6.52
N LYS A 34 6.23 -14.69 5.91
CA LYS A 34 6.54 -15.96 5.21
C LYS A 34 6.51 -17.20 6.10
N LYS A 35 6.60 -17.04 7.42
CA LYS A 35 6.51 -18.16 8.38
C LYS A 35 5.07 -18.57 8.67
N LEU A 36 4.09 -17.74 8.28
CA LEU A 36 2.69 -18.04 8.47
C LEU A 36 2.26 -19.14 7.48
N VAL A 37 1.56 -20.11 8.00
CA VAL A 37 0.97 -21.20 7.19
C VAL A 37 -0.14 -20.57 6.31
N ASP A 38 -0.25 -21.06 5.09
CA ASP A 38 -1.28 -20.64 4.14
C ASP A 38 -1.28 -19.14 3.78
N THR A 39 -0.10 -18.50 3.82
CA THR A 39 0.07 -17.09 3.44
C THR A 39 1.12 -16.97 2.33
N GLU A 40 0.76 -16.27 1.27
CA GLU A 40 1.68 -15.76 0.26
C GLU A 40 1.95 -14.29 0.52
N VAL A 41 3.22 -13.89 0.49
CA VAL A 41 3.63 -12.53 0.83
C VAL A 41 4.43 -11.93 -0.31
N GLU A 42 4.10 -10.72 -0.71
CA GLU A 42 4.85 -9.96 -1.72
C GLU A 42 5.19 -8.57 -1.19
N LEU A 43 6.43 -8.12 -1.48
CA LEU A 43 6.84 -6.73 -1.26
C LEU A 43 6.49 -5.91 -2.50
N LEU A 44 5.76 -4.81 -2.31
CA LEU A 44 5.49 -3.82 -3.35
C LEU A 44 6.28 -2.55 -3.06
N ASP A 45 7.30 -2.31 -3.85
CA ASP A 45 8.12 -1.09 -3.73
C ASP A 45 7.54 0.01 -4.63
N LEU A 46 7.17 1.16 -4.05
CA LEU A 46 6.66 2.29 -4.83
C LEU A 46 7.68 2.84 -5.84
N ARG A 47 8.96 2.49 -5.73
CA ARG A 47 9.96 2.80 -6.78
C ARG A 47 9.70 2.06 -8.09
N ASP A 48 9.08 0.88 -8.03
CA ASP A 48 8.74 0.09 -9.21
C ASP A 48 7.46 0.58 -9.90
N TYR A 49 6.75 1.50 -9.23
CA TYR A 49 5.51 2.14 -9.69
C TYR A 49 5.67 3.67 -9.70
N PRO A 50 6.51 4.24 -10.59
CA PRO A 50 6.76 5.68 -10.66
C PRO A 50 5.56 6.43 -11.24
N LEU A 51 4.46 6.44 -10.50
CA LEU A 51 3.22 7.12 -10.87
C LEU A 51 3.47 8.64 -10.97
N PRO A 52 3.09 9.30 -12.07
CA PRO A 52 3.06 10.75 -12.10
C PRO A 52 2.06 11.27 -11.08
N PHE A 53 2.11 12.55 -10.73
CA PHE A 53 1.04 13.11 -9.89
C PHE A 53 -0.31 12.89 -10.53
N PHE A 54 -1.28 12.47 -9.70
CA PHE A 54 -2.62 12.13 -10.16
C PHE A 54 -3.24 13.31 -10.94
N ASN A 55 -3.62 13.05 -12.18
CA ASN A 55 -4.25 14.01 -13.09
C ASN A 55 -5.18 13.27 -14.08
N GLU A 56 -5.95 12.32 -13.60
CA GLU A 56 -6.90 11.59 -14.42
C GLU A 56 -8.23 12.38 -14.52
N PRO A 57 -8.95 12.29 -15.65
CA PRO A 57 -10.18 13.05 -15.87
C PRO A 57 -11.34 12.59 -14.99
N LEU A 58 -11.32 11.34 -14.53
CA LEU A 58 -12.33 10.75 -13.64
C LEU A 58 -11.74 10.50 -12.25
N SER A 59 -12.58 10.58 -11.23
CA SER A 59 -12.17 10.09 -9.92
C SER A 59 -11.95 8.57 -9.94
N PRO A 60 -11.02 8.02 -9.15
CA PRO A 60 -10.72 6.58 -9.16
C PRO A 60 -11.94 5.71 -8.87
N ALA A 61 -12.86 6.16 -8.02
CA ALA A 61 -14.11 5.45 -7.73
C ALA A 61 -15.03 5.31 -8.98
N MET A 62 -14.91 6.22 -9.94
CA MET A 62 -15.69 6.24 -11.18
C MET A 62 -14.96 5.56 -12.34
N ALA A 63 -13.64 5.46 -12.29
CA ALA A 63 -12.81 4.92 -13.36
C ALA A 63 -13.00 3.40 -13.56
N LYS A 64 -13.47 2.66 -12.54
CA LYS A 64 -13.75 1.21 -12.59
C LYS A 64 -12.62 0.37 -13.18
N GLY A 65 -11.37 0.71 -12.85
CA GLY A 65 -10.19 0.01 -13.35
C GLY A 65 -9.72 0.44 -14.75
N ASP A 66 -10.37 1.39 -15.38
CA ASP A 66 -9.92 1.97 -16.65
C ASP A 66 -8.96 3.14 -16.36
N HIS A 67 -7.67 2.84 -16.32
CA HIS A 67 -6.62 3.80 -16.05
C HIS A 67 -5.93 4.21 -17.36
N ALA A 68 -5.83 5.53 -17.60
CA ALA A 68 -5.12 6.07 -18.77
C ALA A 68 -3.60 5.84 -18.71
N ASN A 69 -3.08 5.57 -17.51
CA ASN A 69 -1.65 5.35 -17.26
C ASN A 69 -1.35 3.86 -17.05
N GLU A 70 -0.46 3.32 -17.85
CA GLU A 70 -0.06 1.90 -17.78
C GLU A 70 0.55 1.50 -16.43
N ILE A 71 1.27 2.41 -15.76
CA ILE A 71 1.81 2.16 -14.42
C ILE A 71 0.68 2.06 -13.40
N ALA A 72 -0.36 2.89 -13.54
CA ALA A 72 -1.56 2.84 -12.70
C ALA A 72 -2.31 1.52 -12.89
N THR A 73 -2.42 1.03 -14.11
CA THR A 73 -3.01 -0.29 -14.41
C THR A 73 -2.25 -1.41 -13.70
N ARG A 74 -0.93 -1.46 -13.83
CA ARG A 74 -0.09 -2.46 -13.13
C ARG A 74 -0.21 -2.35 -11.60
N TRP A 75 -0.29 -1.12 -11.07
CA TRP A 75 -0.50 -0.89 -9.65
C TRP A 75 -1.85 -1.40 -9.19
N ALA A 76 -2.92 -1.09 -9.91
CA ALA A 76 -4.27 -1.55 -9.65
C ALA A 76 -4.36 -3.09 -9.64
N GLU A 77 -3.76 -3.75 -10.62
CA GLU A 77 -3.70 -5.22 -10.71
C GLU A 77 -3.04 -5.83 -9.47
N LYS A 78 -1.89 -5.29 -9.04
CA LYS A 78 -1.17 -5.78 -7.86
C LYS A 78 -1.96 -5.58 -6.56
N ILE A 79 -2.65 -4.46 -6.42
CA ILE A 79 -3.51 -4.21 -5.27
C ILE A 79 -4.76 -5.09 -5.29
N ALA A 80 -5.34 -5.31 -6.47
CA ALA A 80 -6.51 -6.19 -6.61
C ALA A 80 -6.24 -7.64 -6.19
N GLU A 81 -5.02 -8.16 -6.44
CA GLU A 81 -4.61 -9.52 -6.07
C GLU A 81 -4.64 -9.80 -4.56
N ALA A 82 -4.52 -8.78 -3.73
CA ALA A 82 -4.32 -8.93 -2.30
C ALA A 82 -5.61 -9.22 -1.52
N ASP A 83 -5.48 -10.00 -0.45
CA ASP A 83 -6.50 -10.16 0.58
C ASP A 83 -6.32 -9.16 1.74
N GLY A 84 -5.13 -8.57 1.86
CA GLY A 84 -4.83 -7.57 2.88
C GLY A 84 -3.47 -6.90 2.67
N TYR A 85 -3.23 -5.83 3.42
CA TYR A 85 -2.04 -4.99 3.26
C TYR A 85 -1.36 -4.65 4.57
N ILE A 86 -0.03 -4.46 4.52
CA ILE A 86 0.73 -3.73 5.53
C ILE A 86 1.50 -2.62 4.81
N ILE A 87 1.29 -1.36 5.21
CA ILE A 87 2.05 -0.23 4.70
C ILE A 87 3.19 0.09 5.66
N VAL A 88 4.42 0.09 5.14
CA VAL A 88 5.62 0.55 5.85
C VAL A 88 5.89 1.99 5.46
N THR A 89 5.80 2.92 6.41
CA THR A 89 5.85 4.36 6.13
C THR A 89 6.72 5.15 7.11
N PRO A 90 7.53 6.10 6.64
CA PRO A 90 8.09 7.14 7.48
C PRO A 90 7.03 8.19 7.86
N GLU A 91 7.37 9.01 8.83
CA GLU A 91 6.66 10.26 9.11
C GLU A 91 7.47 11.44 8.56
N TYR A 92 6.86 12.23 7.68
CA TYR A 92 7.41 13.46 7.12
C TYR A 92 6.52 14.64 7.52
N ASN A 93 7.04 15.56 8.34
CA ASN A 93 6.33 16.77 8.76
C ASN A 93 4.90 16.48 9.29
N HIS A 94 4.79 15.55 10.24
CA HIS A 94 3.53 15.07 10.83
C HIS A 94 2.63 14.24 9.91
N GLY A 95 3.05 13.94 8.70
CA GLY A 95 2.26 13.18 7.75
C GLY A 95 3.03 11.98 7.16
N TYR A 96 2.41 11.33 6.22
CA TYR A 96 3.00 10.26 5.42
C TYR A 96 3.59 10.85 4.12
N PRO A 97 4.45 10.11 3.38
CA PRO A 97 5.06 10.61 2.16
C PRO A 97 4.05 10.93 1.05
N ALA A 98 4.31 12.01 0.29
CA ALA A 98 3.47 12.40 -0.85
C ALA A 98 3.34 11.28 -1.90
N VAL A 99 4.42 10.53 -2.16
CA VAL A 99 4.41 9.40 -3.09
C VAL A 99 3.43 8.30 -2.66
N LEU A 100 3.29 8.06 -1.35
CA LEU A 100 2.34 7.10 -0.81
C LEU A 100 0.89 7.60 -1.01
N LYS A 101 0.64 8.90 -0.72
CA LYS A 101 -0.68 9.49 -0.98
C LYS A 101 -1.07 9.37 -2.44
N ASN A 102 -0.14 9.69 -3.34
CA ASN A 102 -0.37 9.59 -4.77
C ASN A 102 -0.73 8.15 -5.20
N ALA A 103 -0.02 7.15 -4.69
CA ALA A 103 -0.32 5.75 -4.98
C ALA A 103 -1.68 5.28 -4.44
N LEU A 104 -2.06 5.77 -3.25
CA LEU A 104 -3.39 5.50 -2.67
C LEU A 104 -4.51 6.15 -3.49
N ASP A 105 -4.30 7.35 -3.98
CA ASP A 105 -5.30 8.15 -4.70
C ASP A 105 -5.52 7.70 -6.15
N TYR A 106 -4.60 6.92 -6.74
CA TYR A 106 -4.71 6.48 -8.13
C TYR A 106 -5.82 5.46 -8.36
N ILE A 107 -6.19 4.70 -7.34
CA ILE A 107 -7.13 3.57 -7.41
C ILE A 107 -8.09 3.61 -6.22
N TYR A 108 -9.24 2.99 -6.34
CA TYR A 108 -10.26 3.00 -5.28
C TYR A 108 -10.84 1.61 -5.02
N ASN A 109 -11.46 0.99 -6.02
CA ASN A 109 -12.21 -0.24 -5.84
C ASN A 109 -11.32 -1.42 -5.41
N GLU A 110 -10.06 -1.41 -5.80
CA GLU A 110 -9.07 -2.44 -5.51
C GLU A 110 -8.73 -2.54 -4.02
N TRP A 111 -8.89 -1.44 -3.28
CA TRP A 111 -8.70 -1.37 -1.84
C TRP A 111 -9.88 -1.89 -1.02
N ASN A 112 -11.10 -1.81 -1.58
CA ASN A 112 -12.33 -1.95 -0.81
C ASN A 112 -12.47 -3.31 -0.12
N ASN A 113 -12.97 -3.27 1.12
CA ASN A 113 -13.28 -4.44 1.95
C ASN A 113 -12.08 -5.35 2.28
N LYS A 114 -10.89 -4.78 2.35
CA LYS A 114 -9.66 -5.51 2.69
C LYS A 114 -9.03 -4.94 3.96
N PRO A 115 -8.46 -5.79 4.83
CA PRO A 115 -7.77 -5.32 6.04
C PRO A 115 -6.46 -4.63 5.71
N ILE A 116 -6.12 -3.62 6.51
CA ILE A 116 -4.86 -2.88 6.40
C ILE A 116 -4.20 -2.70 7.76
N GLY A 117 -2.89 -2.94 7.82
CA GLY A 117 -2.03 -2.62 8.94
C GLY A 117 -0.96 -1.59 8.57
N PHE A 118 -0.37 -0.96 9.57
CA PHE A 118 0.69 0.02 9.38
C PHE A 118 1.91 -0.31 10.25
N MET A 119 3.09 -0.19 9.66
CA MET A 119 4.36 -0.13 10.36
C MET A 119 5.00 1.21 10.06
N SER A 120 5.13 2.05 11.06
CA SER A 120 5.61 3.42 10.90
C SER A 120 6.87 3.68 11.73
N TYR A 121 7.61 4.71 11.34
CA TYR A 121 8.81 5.16 12.04
C TYR A 121 9.02 6.66 11.85
N GLY A 122 9.75 7.26 12.78
CA GLY A 122 10.04 8.70 12.78
C GLY A 122 10.33 9.21 14.19
N GLY A 123 10.53 10.51 14.35
CA GLY A 123 10.83 11.13 15.65
C GLY A 123 9.72 10.98 16.69
N ALA A 124 8.47 10.75 16.26
CA ALA A 124 7.32 10.41 17.10
C ALA A 124 6.77 9.01 16.74
N GLU A 125 7.68 8.07 16.46
CA GLU A 125 7.36 6.67 16.12
C GLU A 125 6.44 6.53 14.88
N GLY A 126 6.22 7.62 14.13
CA GLY A 126 5.33 7.65 12.97
C GLY A 126 3.84 7.69 13.32
N ALA A 127 3.49 7.94 14.58
CA ALA A 127 2.11 7.91 15.05
C ALA A 127 1.18 8.86 14.29
N ARG A 128 1.67 10.07 13.97
CA ARG A 128 0.89 11.09 13.26
C ARG A 128 0.66 10.75 11.78
N ALA A 129 1.63 10.09 11.14
CA ALA A 129 1.45 9.57 9.79
C ALA A 129 0.36 8.49 9.76
N VAL A 130 0.35 7.57 10.75
CA VAL A 130 -0.66 6.52 10.87
C VAL A 130 -2.04 7.10 11.20
N GLU A 131 -2.13 8.10 12.05
CA GLU A 131 -3.39 8.80 12.35
C GLU A 131 -4.07 9.30 11.06
N GLN A 132 -3.31 9.95 10.18
CA GLN A 132 -3.82 10.43 8.90
C GLN A 132 -4.14 9.28 7.93
N LEU A 133 -3.29 8.26 7.84
CA LEU A 133 -3.50 7.10 6.97
C LEU A 133 -4.77 6.32 7.35
N ARG A 134 -5.11 6.24 8.64
CA ARG A 134 -6.35 5.60 9.09
C ARG A 134 -7.59 6.28 8.53
N GLN A 135 -7.61 7.61 8.42
CA GLN A 135 -8.72 8.34 7.82
C GLN A 135 -8.85 8.03 6.33
N ILE A 136 -7.73 7.92 5.62
CA ILE A 136 -7.71 7.55 4.21
C ILE A 136 -8.18 6.10 4.02
N ALA A 137 -7.73 5.19 4.88
CA ALA A 137 -8.14 3.79 4.84
C ALA A 137 -9.67 3.64 4.99
N ILE A 138 -10.29 4.45 5.88
CA ILE A 138 -11.75 4.47 6.04
C ILE A 138 -12.44 4.92 4.75
N GLU A 139 -11.97 5.99 4.11
CA GLU A 139 -12.53 6.47 2.84
C GLU A 139 -12.37 5.43 1.72
N LEU A 140 -11.24 4.72 1.68
CA LEU A 140 -11.00 3.63 0.74
C LEU A 140 -11.70 2.31 1.13
N GLN A 141 -12.57 2.34 2.15
CA GLN A 141 -13.33 1.21 2.66
C GLN A 141 -12.44 0.01 3.10
N MET A 142 -11.26 0.28 3.61
CA MET A 142 -10.39 -0.71 4.25
C MET A 142 -10.70 -0.83 5.75
N ALA A 143 -10.39 -1.99 6.34
CA ALA A 143 -10.64 -2.29 7.75
C ALA A 143 -9.35 -2.45 8.56
#